data_5f0a2213685825e73bee8d589f3b9e90
#
_entry.id   5f0a2213685825e73bee8d589f3b9e90
#
_cell.length_a   1.000
_cell.length_b   1.000
_cell.length_c   1.000
_cell.angle_alpha   90.00
_cell.angle_beta   90.00
_cell.angle_gamma   90.00
#
_symmetry.space_group_name_H-M   'P 1'
#
loop_
_entity.id
_entity.type
_entity.pdbx_description
1 polymer ?
#
loop_
_entity_poly.entity_id
_entity_poly.type
_entity_poly.pdbx_seq_one_letter_code
_entity_poly.pdbx_strand_id
1 'polypeptide(L)'
;MPVDGGEAPETTTDLLLGGRIAVVQPARGHHRAGTDALLLAAAVPGDAEGLVVDLGAGCGTAGLAVAARCPAALVTLVEREPLLAHLARAALIVPENAGFADRVAVVEADIGAPEAERVAAGLSRGGATHVILNPPFHPPGAVRASPDAGRAAAHVLAPDGLERWLRTAAWALAPGGVVAVIFPADGLDRLLAALEGRFGAVAIRPVHPRAGAPAIRVVIRARLGSRGPMTLCDRLVLHAGTGSAWTAEAEAIVRDAAPLAFA
;
A
#
# COMPACT_ATOMS: atom_id res chain seq x y z
N MET A 1 31.09 -27.41 2.82
CA MET A 1 31.06 -26.05 3.35
C MET A 1 29.76 -25.92 4.12
N PRO A 2 29.74 -25.66 5.42
CA PRO A 2 28.47 -25.42 6.11
C PRO A 2 27.89 -24.10 5.60
N VAL A 3 26.64 -24.14 5.18
CA VAL A 3 25.81 -22.94 4.91
C VAL A 3 25.62 -22.21 6.23
N ASP A 4 26.02 -20.95 6.25
CA ASP A 4 25.80 -20.04 7.38
C ASP A 4 24.33 -20.15 7.82
N GLY A 5 24.12 -20.66 9.03
CA GLY A 5 22.83 -20.68 9.70
C GLY A 5 22.49 -19.25 10.15
N GLY A 6 22.07 -18.41 9.22
CA GLY A 6 21.51 -17.11 9.55
C GLY A 6 20.30 -17.32 10.44
N GLU A 7 20.39 -16.88 11.70
CA GLU A 7 19.32 -16.88 12.67
C GLU A 7 18.11 -16.18 12.07
N ALA A 8 16.94 -16.83 12.10
CA ALA A 8 15.71 -16.24 11.56
C ALA A 8 15.51 -14.86 12.20
N PRO A 9 15.21 -13.81 11.44
CA PRO A 9 15.07 -12.48 11.99
C PRO A 9 14.01 -12.44 13.08
N GLU A 10 14.31 -11.79 14.19
CA GLU A 10 13.35 -11.55 15.26
C GLU A 10 12.11 -10.84 14.68
N THR A 11 10.92 -11.34 15.02
CA THR A 11 9.65 -10.81 14.49
C THR A 11 8.75 -10.32 15.61
N THR A 12 7.84 -9.40 15.29
CA THR A 12 6.75 -8.95 16.17
C THR A 12 5.41 -9.17 15.49
N THR A 13 4.36 -9.36 16.28
CA THR A 13 2.98 -9.34 15.81
C THR A 13 2.33 -8.08 16.37
N ASP A 14 1.97 -7.16 15.47
CA ASP A 14 1.36 -5.90 15.85
C ASP A 14 -0.13 -5.89 15.49
N LEU A 15 -0.97 -5.54 16.45
CA LEU A 15 -2.41 -5.36 16.23
C LEU A 15 -2.69 -3.96 15.70
N LEU A 16 -3.32 -3.85 14.55
CA LEU A 16 -3.67 -2.62 13.88
C LEU A 16 -5.19 -2.55 13.62
N LEU A 17 -5.65 -1.39 13.12
CA LEU A 17 -7.06 -1.18 12.77
C LEU A 17 -8.01 -1.49 13.94
N GLY A 18 -7.65 -1.00 15.15
CA GLY A 18 -8.42 -1.27 16.36
C GLY A 18 -8.42 -2.74 16.79
N GLY A 19 -7.38 -3.50 16.45
CA GLY A 19 -7.26 -4.92 16.74
C GLY A 19 -7.92 -5.85 15.73
N ARG A 20 -8.41 -5.31 14.60
CA ARG A 20 -9.08 -6.10 13.55
C ARG A 20 -8.12 -6.85 12.63
N ILE A 21 -6.86 -6.46 12.60
CA ILE A 21 -5.82 -7.15 11.85
C ILE A 21 -4.57 -7.34 12.71
N ALA A 22 -3.90 -8.47 12.52
CA ALA A 22 -2.60 -8.75 13.07
C ALA A 22 -1.57 -8.78 11.92
N VAL A 23 -0.47 -8.05 12.07
CA VAL A 23 0.62 -8.00 11.08
C VAL A 23 1.86 -8.60 11.70
N VAL A 24 2.43 -9.62 11.06
CA VAL A 24 3.72 -10.20 11.44
C VAL A 24 4.81 -9.48 10.66
N GLN A 25 5.75 -8.85 11.38
CA GLN A 25 6.78 -8.04 10.74
C GLN A 25 8.13 -8.15 11.46
N PRO A 26 9.27 -7.85 10.79
CA PRO A 26 10.57 -7.86 11.43
C PRO A 26 10.61 -6.86 12.59
N ALA A 27 11.18 -7.27 13.73
CA ALA A 27 11.33 -6.41 14.90
C ALA A 27 12.25 -5.21 14.61
N ARG A 28 13.21 -5.38 13.68
CA ARG A 28 14.21 -4.37 13.28
C ARG A 28 14.49 -4.46 11.78
N GLY A 29 15.09 -3.42 11.21
CA GLY A 29 15.68 -3.48 9.86
C GLY A 29 14.75 -3.17 8.69
N HIS A 30 13.44 -3.16 8.88
CA HIS A 30 12.44 -2.87 7.82
C HIS A 30 11.55 -1.69 8.21
N HIS A 31 10.90 -1.09 7.21
CA HIS A 31 9.87 -0.08 7.46
C HIS A 31 8.70 -0.76 8.17
N ARG A 32 8.40 -0.33 9.41
CA ARG A 32 7.26 -0.87 10.15
C ARG A 32 5.97 -0.37 9.54
N ALA A 33 5.00 -1.26 9.48
CA ALA A 33 3.64 -0.94 9.08
C ALA A 33 3.12 0.25 9.91
N GLY A 34 2.67 1.26 9.22
CA GLY A 34 2.27 2.53 9.83
C GLY A 34 0.97 3.06 9.27
N THR A 35 0.66 4.28 9.65
CA THR A 35 -0.54 5.03 9.24
C THR A 35 -0.73 5.05 7.72
N ASP A 36 0.35 5.15 6.94
CA ASP A 36 0.30 5.20 5.47
C ASP A 36 -0.45 3.98 4.89
N ALA A 37 -0.18 2.76 5.40
CA ALA A 37 -0.85 1.55 4.93
C ALA A 37 -2.35 1.53 5.25
N LEU A 38 -2.75 2.04 6.42
CA LEU A 38 -4.17 2.13 6.80
C LEU A 38 -4.91 3.21 6.00
N LEU A 39 -4.27 4.35 5.73
CA LEU A 39 -4.83 5.39 4.87
C LEU A 39 -5.00 4.91 3.43
N LEU A 40 -4.02 4.16 2.92
CA LEU A 40 -4.10 3.54 1.60
C LEU A 40 -5.24 2.53 1.52
N ALA A 41 -5.37 1.65 2.51
CA ALA A 41 -6.48 0.70 2.58
C ALA A 41 -7.83 1.40 2.65
N ALA A 42 -7.92 2.52 3.38
CA ALA A 42 -9.13 3.32 3.51
C ALA A 42 -9.55 4.01 2.20
N ALA A 43 -8.63 4.15 1.24
CA ALA A 43 -8.94 4.64 -0.10
C ALA A 43 -9.73 3.63 -0.96
N VAL A 44 -9.78 2.36 -0.58
CA VAL A 44 -10.67 1.36 -1.20
C VAL A 44 -12.05 1.49 -0.54
N PRO A 45 -13.14 1.65 -1.29
CA PRO A 45 -14.50 1.70 -0.72
C PRO A 45 -14.80 0.43 0.10
N GLY A 46 -15.57 0.57 1.18
CA GLY A 46 -15.90 -0.57 2.05
C GLY A 46 -16.81 -1.62 1.40
N ASP A 47 -17.54 -1.22 0.38
CA ASP A 47 -18.39 -2.04 -0.49
C ASP A 47 -17.67 -2.54 -1.76
N ALA A 48 -16.35 -2.40 -1.82
CA ALA A 48 -15.57 -2.89 -2.96
C ALA A 48 -15.72 -4.40 -3.12
N GLU A 49 -15.95 -4.83 -4.36
CA GLU A 49 -16.10 -6.21 -4.76
C GLU A 49 -15.00 -6.61 -5.77
N GLY A 50 -14.82 -7.92 -5.96
CA GLY A 50 -13.86 -8.47 -6.90
C GLY A 50 -12.43 -8.44 -6.36
N LEU A 51 -11.45 -8.44 -7.27
CA LEU A 51 -10.05 -8.58 -6.92
C LEU A 51 -9.40 -7.22 -6.61
N VAL A 52 -8.81 -7.11 -5.42
CA VAL A 52 -7.90 -6.02 -5.03
C VAL A 52 -6.47 -6.56 -5.02
N VAL A 53 -5.56 -5.88 -5.71
CA VAL A 53 -4.14 -6.24 -5.73
C VAL A 53 -3.33 -5.18 -4.99
N ASP A 54 -2.58 -5.62 -3.97
CA ASP A 54 -1.62 -4.78 -3.23
C ASP A 54 -0.22 -5.02 -3.82
N LEU A 55 0.27 -4.06 -4.62
CA LEU A 55 1.58 -4.17 -5.28
C LEU A 55 2.67 -3.66 -4.33
N GLY A 56 3.67 -4.52 -4.06
CA GLY A 56 4.74 -4.26 -3.08
C GLY A 56 4.20 -4.26 -1.66
N ALA A 57 3.44 -5.29 -1.35
CA ALA A 57 2.65 -5.39 -0.12
C ALA A 57 3.49 -5.39 1.17
N GLY A 58 4.81 -5.64 1.08
CA GLY A 58 5.64 -5.84 2.26
C GLY A 58 5.11 -6.99 3.12
N CYS A 59 4.90 -6.73 4.40
CA CYS A 59 4.25 -7.70 5.30
C CYS A 59 2.71 -7.75 5.16
N GLY A 60 2.14 -7.10 4.14
CA GLY A 60 0.73 -7.21 3.78
C GLY A 60 -0.21 -6.23 4.49
N THR A 61 0.27 -5.24 5.22
CA THR A 61 -0.56 -4.40 6.09
C THR A 61 -1.73 -3.74 5.37
N ALA A 62 -1.51 -3.13 4.20
CA ALA A 62 -2.57 -2.43 3.48
C ALA A 62 -3.60 -3.43 2.92
N GLY A 63 -3.15 -4.51 2.30
CA GLY A 63 -4.03 -5.54 1.77
C GLY A 63 -4.82 -6.29 2.85
N LEU A 64 -4.21 -6.61 4.00
CA LEU A 64 -4.93 -7.20 5.15
C LEU A 64 -6.00 -6.25 5.68
N ALA A 65 -5.70 -4.94 5.77
CA ALA A 65 -6.68 -3.94 6.16
C ALA A 65 -7.83 -3.83 5.15
N VAL A 66 -7.56 -3.94 3.83
CA VAL A 66 -8.60 -4.05 2.80
C VAL A 66 -9.46 -5.29 3.01
N ALA A 67 -8.84 -6.47 3.20
CA ALA A 67 -9.58 -7.72 3.40
C ALA A 67 -10.50 -7.70 4.63
N ALA A 68 -10.05 -7.06 5.72
CA ALA A 68 -10.86 -6.88 6.93
C ALA A 68 -12.01 -5.88 6.73
N ARG A 69 -11.83 -4.85 5.87
CA ARG A 69 -12.82 -3.79 5.62
C ARG A 69 -13.84 -4.12 4.53
N CYS A 70 -13.43 -4.92 3.56
CA CYS A 70 -14.21 -5.18 2.33
C CYS A 70 -14.58 -6.68 2.26
N PRO A 71 -15.70 -7.11 2.85
CA PRO A 71 -16.01 -8.53 2.97
C PRO A 71 -16.28 -9.23 1.64
N ALA A 72 -16.63 -8.48 0.58
CA ALA A 72 -16.86 -9.01 -0.77
C ALA A 72 -15.60 -8.99 -1.67
N ALA A 73 -14.48 -8.44 -1.18
CA ALA A 73 -13.24 -8.38 -1.94
C ALA A 73 -12.37 -9.63 -1.73
N LEU A 74 -11.73 -10.08 -2.81
CA LEU A 74 -10.58 -10.97 -2.79
C LEU A 74 -9.32 -10.10 -2.82
N VAL A 75 -8.27 -10.47 -2.09
CA VAL A 75 -7.06 -9.67 -2.01
C VAL A 75 -5.84 -10.49 -2.44
N THR A 76 -5.01 -9.94 -3.31
CA THR A 76 -3.70 -10.52 -3.64
C THR A 76 -2.59 -9.58 -3.18
N LEU A 77 -1.77 -10.05 -2.27
CA LEU A 77 -0.56 -9.38 -1.79
C LEU A 77 0.60 -9.77 -2.71
N VAL A 78 1.22 -8.82 -3.37
CA VAL A 78 2.35 -9.05 -4.28
C VAL A 78 3.60 -8.47 -3.65
N GLU A 79 4.58 -9.31 -3.33
CA GLU A 79 5.84 -8.88 -2.72
C GLU A 79 7.01 -9.65 -3.34
N ARG A 80 8.11 -8.95 -3.65
CA ARG A 80 9.30 -9.57 -4.25
C ARG A 80 10.30 -10.10 -3.23
N GLU A 81 10.29 -9.53 -2.02
CA GLU A 81 11.23 -9.91 -0.97
C GLU A 81 10.72 -11.18 -0.28
N PRO A 82 11.44 -12.32 -0.39
CA PRO A 82 10.97 -13.60 0.13
C PRO A 82 10.64 -13.59 1.62
N LEU A 83 11.44 -12.87 2.42
CA LEU A 83 11.21 -12.72 3.86
C LEU A 83 9.87 -12.03 4.14
N LEU A 84 9.60 -10.90 3.47
CA LEU A 84 8.37 -10.13 3.69
C LEU A 84 7.14 -10.91 3.20
N ALA A 85 7.24 -11.58 2.05
CA ALA A 85 6.20 -12.47 1.55
C ALA A 85 5.92 -13.65 2.51
N HIS A 86 6.96 -14.22 3.11
CA HIS A 86 6.83 -15.25 4.15
C HIS A 86 6.09 -14.71 5.38
N LEU A 87 6.43 -13.51 5.86
CA LEU A 87 5.78 -12.88 7.01
C LEU A 87 4.32 -12.51 6.71
N ALA A 88 4.02 -12.07 5.48
CA ALA A 88 2.65 -11.87 5.05
C ALA A 88 1.83 -13.16 5.08
N ARG A 89 2.41 -14.31 4.65
CA ARG A 89 1.77 -15.62 4.79
C ARG A 89 1.61 -16.02 6.26
N ALA A 90 2.61 -15.76 7.10
CA ALA A 90 2.53 -16.02 8.53
C ALA A 90 1.39 -15.22 9.21
N ALA A 91 1.12 -14.00 8.76
CA ALA A 91 -0.01 -13.21 9.24
C ALA A 91 -1.37 -13.88 8.95
N LEU A 92 -1.52 -14.63 7.85
CA LEU A 92 -2.80 -15.27 7.50
C LEU A 92 -3.21 -16.40 8.45
N ILE A 93 -2.26 -16.98 9.17
CA ILE A 93 -2.56 -18.05 10.15
C ILE A 93 -2.71 -17.52 11.59
N VAL A 94 -2.58 -16.21 11.79
CA VAL A 94 -2.81 -15.59 13.11
C VAL A 94 -4.33 -15.54 13.38
N PRO A 95 -4.79 -15.94 14.58
CA PRO A 95 -6.22 -16.05 14.88
C PRO A 95 -7.05 -14.78 14.61
N GLU A 96 -6.47 -13.61 14.82
CA GLU A 96 -7.11 -12.30 14.57
C GLU A 96 -7.49 -12.08 13.11
N ASN A 97 -6.80 -12.75 12.19
CA ASN A 97 -7.04 -12.64 10.74
C ASN A 97 -7.95 -13.74 10.18
N ALA A 98 -8.34 -14.74 11.00
CA ALA A 98 -9.11 -15.91 10.55
C ALA A 98 -10.43 -15.56 9.84
N GLY A 99 -11.05 -14.41 10.16
CA GLY A 99 -12.31 -13.99 9.54
C GLY A 99 -12.22 -13.54 8.08
N PHE A 100 -11.00 -13.38 7.54
CA PHE A 100 -10.80 -12.95 6.15
C PHE A 100 -9.60 -13.60 5.46
N ALA A 101 -8.81 -14.41 6.16
CA ALA A 101 -7.57 -14.99 5.63
C ALA A 101 -7.79 -15.86 4.38
N ASP A 102 -8.94 -16.53 4.28
CA ASP A 102 -9.35 -17.35 3.13
C ASP A 102 -9.57 -16.56 1.84
N ARG A 103 -9.74 -15.24 1.96
CA ARG A 103 -9.89 -14.30 0.83
C ARG A 103 -8.59 -13.60 0.45
N VAL A 104 -7.45 -13.94 1.09
CA VAL A 104 -6.16 -13.31 0.85
C VAL A 104 -5.15 -14.32 0.30
N ALA A 105 -4.57 -14.01 -0.85
CA ALA A 105 -3.47 -14.75 -1.44
C ALA A 105 -2.16 -13.94 -1.36
N VAL A 106 -1.02 -14.61 -1.18
CA VAL A 106 0.31 -13.99 -1.21
C VAL A 106 1.10 -14.53 -2.39
N VAL A 107 1.46 -13.65 -3.30
CA VAL A 107 2.26 -13.94 -4.50
C VAL A 107 3.64 -13.33 -4.35
N GLU A 108 4.67 -14.17 -4.45
CA GLU A 108 6.05 -13.72 -4.48
C GLU A 108 6.45 -13.41 -5.92
N ALA A 109 6.55 -12.12 -6.25
CA ALA A 109 6.85 -11.66 -7.60
C ALA A 109 7.45 -10.24 -7.61
N ASP A 110 8.37 -10.00 -8.55
CA ASP A 110 8.80 -8.65 -8.89
C ASP A 110 7.78 -8.02 -9.84
N ILE A 111 7.17 -6.92 -9.41
CA ILE A 111 6.24 -6.13 -10.24
C ILE A 111 6.91 -5.59 -11.51
N GLY A 112 8.23 -5.43 -11.52
CA GLY A 112 9.02 -5.01 -12.66
C GLY A 112 9.43 -6.12 -13.62
N ALA A 113 9.15 -7.39 -13.27
CA ALA A 113 9.45 -8.54 -14.10
C ALA A 113 8.66 -8.52 -15.43
N PRO A 114 9.11 -9.22 -16.48
CA PRO A 114 8.34 -9.46 -17.70
C PRO A 114 6.95 -10.02 -17.42
N GLU A 115 5.98 -9.71 -18.30
CA GLU A 115 4.59 -10.16 -18.14
C GLU A 115 4.48 -11.68 -17.95
N ALA A 116 5.23 -12.46 -18.73
CA ALA A 116 5.21 -13.92 -18.63
C ALA A 116 5.60 -14.43 -17.24
N GLU A 117 6.56 -13.80 -16.59
CA GLU A 117 7.00 -14.16 -15.24
C GLU A 117 5.95 -13.77 -14.20
N ARG A 118 5.33 -12.59 -14.33
CA ARG A 118 4.23 -12.18 -13.46
C ARG A 118 3.02 -13.11 -13.56
N VAL A 119 2.68 -13.53 -14.78
CA VAL A 119 1.59 -14.51 -15.02
C VAL A 119 1.95 -15.86 -14.43
N ALA A 120 3.18 -16.33 -14.63
CA ALA A 120 3.65 -17.58 -14.06
C ALA A 120 3.64 -17.57 -12.51
N ALA A 121 3.86 -16.40 -11.90
CA ALA A 121 3.75 -16.22 -10.46
C ALA A 121 2.30 -16.18 -9.95
N GLY A 122 1.30 -16.13 -10.83
CA GLY A 122 -0.13 -16.15 -10.46
C GLY A 122 -0.85 -14.80 -10.58
N LEU A 123 -0.19 -13.76 -11.12
CA LEU A 123 -0.86 -12.50 -11.41
C LEU A 123 -1.63 -12.57 -12.74
N SER A 124 -2.79 -11.94 -12.80
CA SER A 124 -3.61 -11.89 -14.01
C SER A 124 -3.68 -10.48 -14.59
N ARG A 125 -3.63 -10.41 -15.93
CA ARG A 125 -3.85 -9.16 -16.66
C ARG A 125 -5.33 -8.80 -16.66
N GLY A 126 -5.65 -7.56 -16.31
CA GLY A 126 -7.01 -7.05 -16.41
C GLY A 126 -8.00 -7.68 -15.43
N GLY A 127 -7.53 -8.37 -14.40
CA GLY A 127 -8.39 -9.08 -13.45
C GLY A 127 -8.79 -8.25 -12.22
N ALA A 128 -8.05 -7.21 -11.89
CA ALA A 128 -8.26 -6.45 -10.66
C ALA A 128 -9.29 -5.33 -10.85
N THR A 129 -10.22 -5.19 -9.90
CA THR A 129 -11.11 -4.02 -9.81
C THR A 129 -10.40 -2.84 -9.16
N HIS A 130 -9.49 -3.13 -8.22
CA HIS A 130 -8.67 -2.15 -7.55
C HIS A 130 -7.21 -2.60 -7.49
N VAL A 131 -6.30 -1.65 -7.59
CA VAL A 131 -4.87 -1.84 -7.29
C VAL A 131 -4.49 -0.78 -6.26
N ILE A 132 -3.81 -1.19 -5.20
CA ILE A 132 -3.28 -0.28 -4.19
C ILE A 132 -1.77 -0.33 -4.20
N LEU A 133 -1.11 0.82 -4.00
CA LEU A 133 0.35 0.90 -3.94
C LEU A 133 0.83 1.94 -2.92
N ASN A 134 1.86 1.54 -2.20
CA ASN A 134 2.69 2.41 -1.37
C ASN A 134 4.14 2.30 -1.85
N PRO A 135 4.48 2.89 -3.02
CA PRO A 135 5.79 2.70 -3.62
C PRO A 135 6.89 3.33 -2.79
N PRO A 136 8.15 2.84 -2.87
CA PRO A 136 9.30 3.47 -2.21
C PRO A 136 9.43 4.94 -2.66
N PHE A 137 9.90 5.84 -1.76
CA PHE A 137 9.76 7.28 -1.96
C PHE A 137 11.04 8.00 -2.39
N HIS A 138 12.22 7.43 -2.09
CA HIS A 138 13.47 8.17 -2.24
C HIS A 138 14.17 7.85 -3.57
N PRO A 139 14.67 8.88 -4.28
CA PRO A 139 15.56 8.65 -5.41
C PRO A 139 16.87 8.01 -4.94
N PRO A 140 17.58 7.27 -5.82
CA PRO A 140 18.88 6.72 -5.51
C PRO A 140 19.83 7.81 -4.99
N GLY A 141 20.47 7.57 -3.84
CA GLY A 141 21.44 8.50 -3.24
C GLY A 141 20.86 9.56 -2.29
N ALA A 142 19.53 9.67 -2.14
CA ALA A 142 18.91 10.61 -1.19
C ALA A 142 18.87 10.09 0.26
N VAL A 143 19.11 8.81 0.48
CA VAL A 143 19.16 8.22 1.82
C VAL A 143 20.63 8.20 2.26
N ARG A 144 20.97 8.93 3.34
CA ARG A 144 22.21 8.67 4.08
C ARG A 144 22.22 7.18 4.43
N ALA A 145 23.32 6.50 4.09
CA ALA A 145 23.51 5.09 4.35
C ALA A 145 23.05 4.76 5.78
N SER A 146 21.88 4.16 5.90
CA SER A 146 21.47 3.54 7.15
C SER A 146 22.41 2.34 7.33
N PRO A 147 22.90 2.05 8.55
CA PRO A 147 23.67 0.84 8.81
C PRO A 147 22.91 -0.44 8.44
N ASP A 148 21.64 -0.34 8.13
CA ASP A 148 20.70 -1.42 7.88
C ASP A 148 20.37 -1.48 6.38
N ALA A 149 21.00 -2.41 5.66
CA ALA A 149 20.88 -2.57 4.20
C ALA A 149 19.42 -2.83 3.74
N GLY A 150 18.61 -3.51 4.57
CA GLY A 150 17.20 -3.79 4.28
C GLY A 150 16.34 -2.52 4.27
N ARG A 151 16.61 -1.57 5.16
CA ARG A 151 15.89 -0.28 5.22
C ARG A 151 16.27 0.64 4.06
N ALA A 152 17.52 0.60 3.61
CA ALA A 152 17.97 1.39 2.46
C ALA A 152 17.34 0.90 1.14
N ALA A 153 17.21 -0.42 0.95
CA ALA A 153 16.63 -1.01 -0.26
C ALA A 153 15.12 -0.73 -0.41
N ALA A 154 14.38 -0.68 0.72
CA ALA A 154 12.93 -0.46 0.72
C ALA A 154 12.52 0.97 0.30
N HIS A 155 13.45 1.94 0.31
CA HIS A 155 13.12 3.35 0.08
C HIS A 155 13.68 3.93 -1.22
N VAL A 156 14.42 3.14 -2.02
CA VAL A 156 15.06 3.65 -3.24
C VAL A 156 14.24 3.30 -4.48
N LEU A 157 13.63 4.31 -5.09
CA LEU A 157 13.05 4.22 -6.43
C LEU A 157 14.15 4.40 -7.50
N ALA A 158 14.25 3.44 -8.45
CA ALA A 158 14.98 3.68 -9.68
C ALA A 158 14.39 4.90 -10.43
N PRO A 159 15.14 5.59 -11.31
CA PRO A 159 14.66 6.79 -12.00
C PRO A 159 13.30 6.63 -12.71
N ASP A 160 13.02 5.43 -13.24
CA ASP A 160 11.75 5.05 -13.88
C ASP A 160 10.81 4.26 -12.94
N GLY A 161 11.12 4.22 -11.65
CA GLY A 161 10.48 3.32 -10.70
C GLY A 161 8.98 3.56 -10.59
N LEU A 162 8.55 4.82 -10.40
CA LEU A 162 7.13 5.15 -10.23
C LEU A 162 6.32 4.85 -11.50
N GLU A 163 6.88 5.13 -12.68
CA GLU A 163 6.30 4.79 -13.98
C GLU A 163 6.11 3.27 -14.13
N ARG A 164 7.08 2.48 -13.68
CA ARG A 164 7.01 1.02 -13.68
C ARG A 164 5.88 0.51 -12.80
N TRP A 165 5.73 1.05 -11.59
CA TRP A 165 4.65 0.70 -10.68
C TRP A 165 3.28 0.98 -11.29
N LEU A 166 3.06 2.17 -11.84
CA LEU A 166 1.78 2.56 -12.42
C LEU A 166 1.49 1.83 -13.74
N ARG A 167 2.50 1.47 -14.52
CA ARG A 167 2.34 0.61 -15.70
C ARG A 167 1.90 -0.79 -15.31
N THR A 168 2.47 -1.36 -14.24
CA THR A 168 2.05 -2.67 -13.73
C THR A 168 0.66 -2.61 -13.11
N ALA A 169 0.32 -1.54 -12.40
CA ALA A 169 -1.03 -1.31 -11.92
C ALA A 169 -2.05 -1.26 -13.07
N ALA A 170 -1.75 -0.50 -14.13
CA ALA A 170 -2.61 -0.44 -15.31
C ALA A 170 -2.75 -1.79 -16.02
N TRP A 171 -1.70 -2.61 -16.03
CA TRP A 171 -1.72 -3.96 -16.59
C TRP A 171 -2.61 -4.91 -15.79
N ALA A 172 -2.58 -4.83 -14.46
CA ALA A 172 -3.38 -5.69 -13.57
C ALA A 172 -4.86 -5.30 -13.51
N LEU A 173 -5.17 -4.02 -13.70
CA LEU A 173 -6.54 -3.49 -13.60
C LEU A 173 -7.42 -3.91 -14.78
N ALA A 174 -8.66 -4.25 -14.47
CA ALA A 174 -9.74 -4.33 -15.44
C ALA A 174 -10.02 -2.95 -16.07
N PRO A 175 -10.61 -2.87 -17.28
CA PRO A 175 -11.05 -1.61 -17.86
C PRO A 175 -11.95 -0.82 -16.89
N GLY A 176 -11.60 0.45 -16.64
CA GLY A 176 -12.32 1.28 -15.67
C GLY A 176 -12.01 0.99 -14.20
N GLY A 177 -11.13 0.04 -13.91
CA GLY A 177 -10.66 -0.23 -12.55
C GLY A 177 -9.92 0.96 -11.93
N VAL A 178 -9.75 0.94 -10.63
CA VAL A 178 -9.23 2.08 -9.85
C VAL A 178 -7.86 1.75 -9.26
N VAL A 179 -6.90 2.65 -9.45
CA VAL A 179 -5.66 2.64 -8.69
C VAL A 179 -5.78 3.59 -7.49
N ALA A 180 -5.33 3.14 -6.30
CA ALA A 180 -5.12 4.01 -5.16
C ALA A 180 -3.63 4.03 -4.79
N VAL A 181 -3.10 5.22 -4.54
CA VAL A 181 -1.68 5.43 -4.25
C VAL A 181 -1.56 6.35 -3.04
N ILE A 182 -0.70 5.98 -2.09
CA ILE A 182 -0.21 6.92 -1.09
C ILE A 182 1.22 7.32 -1.43
N PHE A 183 1.52 8.63 -1.37
CA PHE A 183 2.82 9.14 -1.79
C PHE A 183 3.20 10.41 -0.99
N PRO A 184 4.49 10.74 -0.84
CA PRO A 184 4.90 12.01 -0.27
C PRO A 184 4.33 13.20 -1.03
N ALA A 185 3.89 14.23 -0.31
CA ALA A 185 3.26 15.41 -0.93
C ALA A 185 4.24 16.20 -1.82
N ASP A 186 5.52 16.21 -1.49
CA ASP A 186 6.60 16.85 -2.27
C ASP A 186 6.94 16.11 -3.58
N GLY A 187 6.38 14.91 -3.79
CA GLY A 187 6.52 14.13 -5.02
C GLY A 187 5.24 14.08 -5.87
N LEU A 188 4.24 14.92 -5.57
CA LEU A 188 2.95 14.92 -6.26
C LEU A 188 3.09 15.16 -7.76
N ASP A 189 3.96 16.06 -8.18
CA ASP A 189 4.26 16.36 -9.59
C ASP A 189 4.70 15.11 -10.36
N ARG A 190 5.62 14.33 -9.78
CA ARG A 190 6.11 13.05 -10.35
C ARG A 190 5.02 12.00 -10.42
N LEU A 191 4.17 11.93 -9.38
CA LEU A 191 3.06 10.97 -9.35
C LEU A 191 2.02 11.31 -10.43
N LEU A 192 1.68 12.58 -10.60
CA LEU A 192 0.74 13.03 -11.63
C LEU A 192 1.30 12.77 -13.05
N ALA A 193 2.58 13.06 -13.29
CA ALA A 193 3.23 12.75 -14.55
C ALA A 193 3.21 11.24 -14.87
N ALA A 194 3.41 10.38 -13.88
CA ALA A 194 3.39 8.93 -14.07
C ALA A 194 1.96 8.36 -14.28
N LEU A 195 0.91 9.06 -13.82
CA LEU A 195 -0.49 8.70 -14.08
C LEU A 195 -0.94 9.09 -15.49
N GLU A 196 -0.31 10.10 -16.08
CA GLU A 196 -0.71 10.68 -17.36
C GLU A 196 -0.77 9.62 -18.48
N GLY A 197 -1.74 9.79 -19.38
CA GLY A 197 -1.94 8.91 -20.53
C GLY A 197 -2.59 7.56 -20.22
N ARG A 198 -2.65 7.12 -18.94
CA ARG A 198 -3.26 5.86 -18.54
C ARG A 198 -4.48 6.04 -17.64
N PHE A 199 -4.41 6.99 -16.72
CA PHE A 199 -5.43 7.21 -15.70
C PHE A 199 -6.03 8.61 -15.80
N GLY A 200 -7.30 8.74 -15.45
CA GLY A 200 -7.99 10.01 -15.31
C GLY A 200 -9.00 9.96 -14.17
N ALA A 201 -9.85 10.98 -14.06
CA ALA A 201 -10.71 11.20 -12.89
C ALA A 201 -9.89 11.10 -11.58
N VAL A 202 -8.73 11.78 -11.59
CA VAL A 202 -7.78 11.74 -10.48
C VAL A 202 -8.36 12.52 -9.31
N ALA A 203 -8.61 11.86 -8.18
CA ALA A 203 -9.03 12.51 -6.94
C ALA A 203 -7.85 12.50 -5.96
N ILE A 204 -7.48 13.68 -5.46
CA ILE A 204 -6.32 13.89 -4.59
C ILE A 204 -6.79 14.31 -3.22
N ARG A 205 -6.46 13.52 -2.19
CA ARG A 205 -6.71 13.83 -0.77
C ARG A 205 -5.40 14.18 -0.09
N PRO A 206 -5.10 15.45 0.21
CA PRO A 206 -3.92 15.83 0.97
C PRO A 206 -4.02 15.37 2.44
N VAL A 207 -2.91 14.90 2.99
CA VAL A 207 -2.81 14.46 4.39
C VAL A 207 -1.85 15.37 5.13
N HIS A 208 -2.36 16.06 6.13
CA HIS A 208 -1.63 17.00 6.96
C HIS A 208 -1.36 16.40 8.33
N PRO A 209 -0.16 16.54 8.89
CA PRO A 209 0.11 16.06 10.23
C PRO A 209 -0.71 16.83 11.28
N ARG A 210 -0.94 18.14 11.03
CA ARG A 210 -1.71 19.05 11.88
C ARG A 210 -2.40 20.13 11.06
N ALA A 211 -3.43 20.74 11.62
CA ALA A 211 -4.05 21.92 11.03
C ALA A 211 -3.00 23.05 10.87
N GLY A 212 -2.97 23.68 9.69
CA GLY A 212 -2.00 24.75 9.38
C GLY A 212 -0.60 24.27 8.98
N ALA A 213 -0.23 23.01 9.19
CA ALA A 213 1.03 22.47 8.70
C ALA A 213 0.90 22.08 7.22
N PRO A 214 2.00 22.07 6.42
CA PRO A 214 2.00 21.55 5.08
C PRO A 214 1.59 20.07 5.03
N ALA A 215 1.01 19.63 3.90
CA ALA A 215 0.75 18.21 3.66
C ALA A 215 2.06 17.41 3.63
N ILE A 216 2.06 16.24 4.25
CA ILE A 216 3.20 15.30 4.24
C ILE A 216 2.97 14.14 3.30
N ARG A 217 1.70 13.80 3.02
CA ARG A 217 1.30 12.76 2.09
C ARG A 217 0.15 13.26 1.22
N VAL A 218 -0.01 12.60 0.10
CA VAL A 218 -1.24 12.60 -0.68
C VAL A 218 -1.74 11.17 -0.82
N VAL A 219 -3.05 10.97 -0.70
CA VAL A 219 -3.71 9.73 -1.11
C VAL A 219 -4.46 10.06 -2.39
N ILE A 220 -4.18 9.29 -3.44
CA ILE A 220 -4.77 9.51 -4.77
C ILE A 220 -5.61 8.29 -5.15
N ARG A 221 -6.76 8.55 -5.77
CA ARG A 221 -7.52 7.57 -6.54
C ARG A 221 -7.55 8.03 -7.98
N ALA A 222 -7.35 7.10 -8.92
CA ALA A 222 -7.45 7.39 -10.34
C ALA A 222 -8.04 6.20 -11.09
N ARG A 223 -8.79 6.44 -12.15
CA ARG A 223 -9.50 5.41 -12.92
C ARG A 223 -8.78 5.13 -14.23
N LEU A 224 -8.50 3.84 -14.49
CA LEU A 224 -7.87 3.37 -15.72
C LEU A 224 -8.72 3.72 -16.95
N GLY A 225 -8.10 4.36 -17.94
CA GLY A 225 -8.70 4.74 -19.21
C GLY A 225 -9.72 5.90 -19.14
N SER A 226 -9.93 6.49 -17.96
CA SER A 226 -10.81 7.65 -17.81
C SER A 226 -10.19 8.91 -18.42
N ARG A 227 -11.04 9.81 -18.89
CA ARG A 227 -10.71 11.20 -19.29
C ARG A 227 -11.42 12.22 -18.39
N GLY A 228 -11.99 11.77 -17.28
CA GLY A 228 -12.67 12.65 -16.31
C GLY A 228 -11.69 13.66 -15.71
N PRO A 229 -12.21 14.81 -15.24
CA PRO A 229 -11.40 15.86 -14.64
C PRO A 229 -10.75 15.40 -13.34
N MET A 230 -9.68 16.11 -12.97
CA MET A 230 -9.04 15.97 -11.66
C MET A 230 -9.85 16.72 -10.60
N THR A 231 -9.93 16.15 -9.40
CA THR A 231 -10.55 16.75 -8.22
C THR A 231 -9.51 16.87 -7.11
N LEU A 232 -9.38 18.05 -6.55
CA LEU A 232 -8.63 18.26 -5.32
C LEU A 232 -9.63 18.23 -4.15
N CYS A 233 -9.58 17.16 -3.37
CA CYS A 233 -10.48 16.95 -2.23
C CYS A 233 -10.05 17.78 -1.01
N ASP A 234 -10.94 17.92 -0.02
CA ASP A 234 -10.56 18.51 1.25
C ASP A 234 -9.44 17.70 1.93
N ARG A 235 -8.71 18.32 2.83
CA ARG A 235 -7.56 17.72 3.51
C ARG A 235 -8.00 16.76 4.62
N LEU A 236 -7.23 15.70 4.84
CA LEU A 236 -7.24 14.95 6.08
C LEU A 236 -6.19 15.54 7.03
N VAL A 237 -6.59 15.87 8.25
CA VAL A 237 -5.69 16.27 9.34
C VAL A 237 -5.53 15.10 10.29
N LEU A 238 -4.28 14.65 10.54
CA LEU A 238 -4.05 13.47 11.37
C LEU A 238 -4.24 13.75 12.86
N HIS A 239 -3.59 14.80 13.38
CA HIS A 239 -3.55 15.04 14.83
C HIS A 239 -4.23 16.34 15.23
N ALA A 240 -5.00 16.26 16.33
CA ALA A 240 -5.62 17.41 16.94
C ALA A 240 -4.60 18.18 17.82
N GLY A 241 -4.61 19.51 17.70
CA GLY A 241 -3.78 20.39 18.54
C GLY A 241 -2.27 20.08 18.45
N THR A 242 -1.56 20.18 19.55
CA THR A 242 -0.10 19.99 19.66
C THR A 242 0.31 18.58 20.09
N GLY A 243 -0.63 17.77 20.57
CA GLY A 243 -0.38 16.39 21.04
C GLY A 243 -0.35 15.35 19.92
N SER A 244 -0.33 14.07 20.29
CA SER A 244 -0.37 12.91 19.37
C SER A 244 -1.79 12.34 19.21
N ALA A 245 -2.82 12.94 19.83
CA ALA A 245 -4.20 12.51 19.69
C ALA A 245 -4.65 12.65 18.22
N TRP A 246 -5.31 11.63 17.71
CA TRP A 246 -5.92 11.67 16.38
C TRP A 246 -7.07 12.66 16.33
N THR A 247 -7.33 13.23 15.15
CA THR A 247 -8.63 13.85 14.88
C THR A 247 -9.71 12.76 14.80
N ALA A 248 -10.97 13.11 14.98
CA ALA A 248 -12.07 12.14 14.90
C ALA A 248 -12.10 11.39 13.56
N GLU A 249 -11.84 12.11 12.44
CA GLU A 249 -11.76 11.48 11.10
C GLU A 249 -10.58 10.51 10.98
N ALA A 250 -9.39 10.93 11.42
CA ALA A 250 -8.22 10.08 11.37
C ALA A 250 -8.36 8.84 12.28
N GLU A 251 -8.93 9.00 13.48
CA GLU A 251 -9.19 7.91 14.41
C GLU A 251 -10.18 6.89 13.84
N ALA A 252 -11.27 7.37 13.25
CA ALA A 252 -12.24 6.51 12.58
C ALA A 252 -11.59 5.68 11.46
N ILE A 253 -10.66 6.26 10.69
CA ILE A 253 -9.93 5.53 9.65
C ILE A 253 -8.97 4.50 10.26
N VAL A 254 -8.11 4.91 11.20
CA VAL A 254 -7.01 4.05 11.67
C VAL A 254 -7.45 3.02 12.72
N ARG A 255 -8.59 3.23 13.38
CA ARG A 255 -9.11 2.32 14.42
C ARG A 255 -10.43 1.67 14.06
N ASP A 256 -11.37 2.42 13.47
CA ASP A 256 -12.74 1.95 13.25
C ASP A 256 -12.98 1.44 11.83
N ALA A 257 -11.92 1.40 11.00
CA ALA A 257 -11.96 0.92 9.62
C ALA A 257 -12.86 1.77 8.70
N ALA A 258 -13.09 3.04 9.02
CA ALA A 258 -13.86 3.94 8.18
C ALA A 258 -13.17 4.16 6.81
N PRO A 259 -13.94 4.41 5.74
CA PRO A 259 -13.39 4.78 4.44
C PRO A 259 -12.80 6.18 4.47
N LEU A 260 -11.78 6.43 3.63
CA LEU A 260 -11.30 7.76 3.33
C LEU A 260 -12.20 8.38 2.25
N ALA A 261 -12.86 9.50 2.56
CA ALA A 261 -13.70 10.19 1.60
C ALA A 261 -12.89 10.90 0.52
N PHE A 262 -13.41 10.95 -0.69
CA PHE A 262 -12.86 11.67 -1.86
C PHE A 262 -13.91 12.61 -2.47
N ALA A 263 -14.70 13.20 -1.62
CA ALA A 263 -15.70 14.20 -1.99
C ALA A 263 -15.30 15.57 -1.44
#